data_0ca114c19bb46c0d2b94e06377ff56a2
#
_entry.id   0ca114c19bb46c0d2b94e06377ff56a2
#
_cell.length_a   1.000
_cell.length_b   1.000
_cell.length_c   1.000
_cell.angle_alpha   90.00
_cell.angle_beta   90.00
_cell.angle_gamma   90.00
#
_symmetry.space_group_name_H-M   'P 1'
#
loop_
_entity.id
_entity.type
_entity.pdbx_description
1 polymer ?
#
loop_
_entity_poly.entity_id
_entity_poly.type
_entity_poly.pdbx_seq_one_letter_code
_entity_poly.pdbx_strand_id
1 'polypeptide(L)'
;MTRKITVIGAGNVGATIAYTLSQGNAASDIVLIDINQDKLEGEVMDIVQGTSFREPISIIAGTYEDARDSEIVIITSGVGRKPGQTRLDLAQTNVNILKQIAPQIAAVAPDALYVIVSNPVDVMTYAFCKFSGIPENQIIGSGTILDTARLRCDLSQHFQVAQKNIHAYVYGEHGDTSFVPWSLADISGCSLSQFEDLMLKKGLIDHRVDPEKTLKYVQKSGGEIIAKKGATFYAVAASVTKIISALCAAYDSVATVSTMMHGEYGIEDVCISTMTIIGPDGVKGKVPVELTYDEQLKLQASADALKSVIAGLEL
;
A
#
# COMPACT_ATOMS: atom_id res chain seq x y z
N MET A 1 -12.88 -22.67 3.00
CA MET A 1 -11.41 -22.74 2.95
C MET A 1 -10.89 -21.99 4.16
N THR A 2 -9.97 -22.59 4.91
CA THR A 2 -9.26 -21.94 6.01
C THR A 2 -8.15 -21.09 5.37
N ARG A 3 -8.12 -19.78 5.62
CA ARG A 3 -7.09 -18.87 5.10
C ARG A 3 -6.36 -18.23 6.28
N LYS A 4 -5.08 -18.55 6.40
CA LYS A 4 -4.19 -17.97 7.41
C LYS A 4 -3.50 -16.72 6.85
N ILE A 5 -3.57 -15.64 7.60
CA ILE A 5 -2.88 -14.38 7.32
C ILE A 5 -2.00 -14.02 8.51
N THR A 6 -0.72 -13.77 8.27
CA THR A 6 0.21 -13.31 9.30
C THR A 6 0.47 -11.81 9.15
N VAL A 7 0.45 -11.09 10.27
CA VAL A 7 0.79 -9.66 10.35
C VAL A 7 2.02 -9.49 11.25
N ILE A 8 3.13 -9.03 10.68
CA ILE A 8 4.37 -8.77 11.42
C ILE A 8 4.46 -7.28 11.74
N GLY A 9 4.41 -6.97 13.03
CA GLY A 9 4.28 -5.64 13.62
C GLY A 9 2.88 -5.39 14.17
N ALA A 10 2.71 -5.39 15.49
CA ALA A 10 1.45 -5.08 16.18
C ALA A 10 1.40 -3.61 16.65
N GLY A 11 1.97 -2.71 15.84
CA GLY A 11 1.79 -1.27 15.98
C GLY A 11 0.39 -0.82 15.56
N ASN A 12 0.12 0.50 15.61
CA ASN A 12 -1.19 1.05 15.22
C ASN A 12 -1.68 0.56 13.85
N VAL A 13 -0.77 0.42 12.88
CA VAL A 13 -1.12 -0.04 11.53
C VAL A 13 -1.44 -1.53 11.54
N GLY A 14 -0.55 -2.38 12.07
CA GLY A 14 -0.73 -3.84 12.04
C GLY A 14 -1.93 -4.30 12.86
N ALA A 15 -2.12 -3.77 14.06
CA ALA A 15 -3.30 -4.05 14.87
C ALA A 15 -4.60 -3.63 14.18
N THR A 16 -4.61 -2.43 13.54
CA THR A 16 -5.79 -1.99 12.78
C THR A 16 -6.04 -2.86 11.54
N ILE A 17 -4.98 -3.35 10.87
CA ILE A 17 -5.13 -4.31 9.76
C ILE A 17 -5.75 -5.61 10.27
N ALA A 18 -5.23 -6.19 11.35
CA ALA A 18 -5.77 -7.40 11.95
C ALA A 18 -7.24 -7.23 12.35
N TYR A 19 -7.56 -6.12 13.01
CA TYR A 19 -8.94 -5.76 13.33
C TYR A 19 -9.81 -5.64 12.07
N THR A 20 -9.34 -4.94 11.03
CA THR A 20 -10.11 -4.75 9.78
C THR A 20 -10.33 -6.09 9.07
N LEU A 21 -9.33 -6.96 9.03
CA LEU A 21 -9.46 -8.32 8.46
C LEU A 21 -10.46 -9.17 9.26
N SER A 22 -10.47 -9.04 10.58
CA SER A 22 -11.44 -9.74 11.43
C SER A 22 -12.88 -9.31 11.21
N GLN A 23 -13.10 -8.15 10.58
CA GLN A 23 -14.43 -7.62 10.26
C GLN A 23 -15.01 -8.21 8.96
N GLY A 24 -14.19 -8.86 8.14
CA GLY A 24 -14.55 -9.44 6.85
C GLY A 24 -14.38 -10.96 6.81
N ASN A 25 -14.51 -11.52 5.62
CA ASN A 25 -14.37 -12.96 5.38
C ASN A 25 -13.05 -13.30 4.64
N ALA A 26 -12.05 -12.41 4.70
CA ALA A 26 -10.79 -12.59 3.99
C ALA A 26 -9.85 -13.57 4.71
N ALA A 27 -9.98 -13.74 6.02
CA ALA A 27 -9.18 -14.63 6.85
C ALA A 27 -10.06 -15.49 7.76
N SER A 28 -9.64 -16.73 8.01
CA SER A 28 -10.15 -17.59 9.09
C SER A 28 -9.20 -17.63 10.28
N ASP A 29 -7.91 -17.38 10.01
CA ASP A 29 -6.85 -17.40 11.02
C ASP A 29 -5.94 -16.19 10.84
N ILE A 30 -5.70 -15.43 11.89
CA ILE A 30 -4.79 -14.29 11.92
C ILE A 30 -3.72 -14.52 12.97
N VAL A 31 -2.47 -14.45 12.57
CA VAL A 31 -1.30 -14.50 13.46
C VAL A 31 -0.71 -13.11 13.54
N LEU A 32 -0.69 -12.49 14.72
CA LEU A 32 0.05 -11.24 14.96
C LEU A 32 1.40 -11.58 15.57
N ILE A 33 2.45 -10.89 15.11
CA ILE A 33 3.83 -11.06 15.60
C ILE A 33 4.40 -9.68 15.90
N ASP A 34 4.96 -9.50 17.08
CA ASP A 34 5.69 -8.29 17.47
C ASP A 34 6.80 -8.62 18.48
N ILE A 35 7.83 -7.79 18.54
CA ILE A 35 8.88 -7.90 19.55
C ILE A 35 8.43 -7.48 20.94
N ASN A 36 7.41 -6.61 21.03
CA ASN A 36 6.79 -6.18 22.28
C ASN A 36 5.63 -7.10 22.63
N GLN A 37 5.91 -8.15 23.39
CA GLN A 37 4.95 -9.20 23.70
C GLN A 37 3.75 -8.69 24.52
N ASP A 38 3.95 -7.82 25.51
CA ASP A 38 2.88 -7.26 26.33
C ASP A 38 1.87 -6.49 25.46
N LYS A 39 2.39 -5.67 24.53
CA LYS A 39 1.54 -4.95 23.60
C LYS A 39 0.83 -5.88 22.63
N LEU A 40 1.53 -6.86 22.09
CA LEU A 40 0.99 -7.87 21.17
C LEU A 40 -0.18 -8.62 21.81
N GLU A 41 -0.01 -9.11 23.03
CA GLU A 41 -1.05 -9.81 23.77
C GLU A 41 -2.26 -8.89 24.03
N GLY A 42 -2.02 -7.63 24.41
CA GLY A 42 -3.09 -6.65 24.63
C GLY A 42 -3.91 -6.38 23.37
N GLU A 43 -3.27 -6.17 22.21
CA GLU A 43 -3.96 -5.95 20.93
C GLU A 43 -4.76 -7.19 20.51
N VAL A 44 -4.19 -8.39 20.66
CA VAL A 44 -4.90 -9.65 20.36
C VAL A 44 -6.10 -9.85 21.29
N MET A 45 -5.94 -9.63 22.60
CA MET A 45 -7.05 -9.75 23.56
C MET A 45 -8.21 -8.83 23.21
N ASP A 46 -7.93 -7.57 22.90
CA ASP A 46 -8.96 -6.57 22.55
C ASP A 46 -9.70 -6.97 21.27
N ILE A 47 -8.98 -7.37 20.22
CA ILE A 47 -9.59 -7.82 18.96
C ILE A 47 -10.42 -9.10 19.17
N VAL A 48 -9.89 -10.09 19.87
CA VAL A 48 -10.57 -11.38 20.12
C VAL A 48 -11.86 -11.20 20.90
N GLN A 49 -11.90 -10.32 21.89
CA GLN A 49 -13.14 -10.04 22.66
C GLN A 49 -14.27 -9.51 21.79
N GLY A 50 -13.94 -8.83 20.68
CA GLY A 50 -14.91 -8.35 19.69
C GLY A 50 -15.44 -9.45 18.76
N THR A 51 -14.79 -10.61 18.66
CA THR A 51 -15.20 -11.68 17.71
C THR A 51 -16.50 -12.36 18.07
N SER A 52 -16.95 -12.28 19.34
CA SER A 52 -18.24 -12.81 19.78
C SER A 52 -19.46 -12.19 19.05
N PHE A 53 -19.27 -11.06 18.38
CA PHE A 53 -20.30 -10.38 17.61
C PHE A 53 -20.22 -10.67 16.10
N ARG A 54 -19.46 -11.69 15.67
CA ARG A 54 -19.09 -11.95 14.27
C ARG A 54 -19.02 -13.44 13.96
N GLU A 55 -18.72 -13.74 12.70
CA GLU A 55 -18.35 -15.09 12.29
C GLU A 55 -17.07 -15.54 13.00
N PRO A 56 -16.98 -16.84 13.35
CA PRO A 56 -15.81 -17.39 14.06
C PRO A 56 -14.51 -17.15 13.28
N ILE A 57 -13.51 -16.60 13.97
CA ILE A 57 -12.16 -16.37 13.47
C ILE A 57 -11.15 -16.65 14.57
N SER A 58 -10.03 -17.27 14.23
CA SER A 58 -8.90 -17.48 15.14
C SER A 58 -7.93 -16.29 15.03
N ILE A 59 -7.57 -15.70 16.16
CA ILE A 59 -6.58 -14.60 16.21
C ILE A 59 -5.64 -14.87 17.38
N ILE A 60 -4.35 -14.97 17.12
CA ILE A 60 -3.35 -15.32 18.12
C ILE A 60 -2.17 -14.34 18.15
N ALA A 61 -1.61 -14.12 19.32
CA ALA A 61 -0.27 -13.61 19.52
C ALA A 61 0.71 -14.75 19.25
N GLY A 62 1.47 -14.65 18.15
CA GLY A 62 2.28 -15.75 17.66
C GLY A 62 3.73 -15.41 17.48
N THR A 63 4.49 -16.40 17.05
CA THR A 63 5.89 -16.35 16.66
C THR A 63 6.03 -16.57 15.16
N TYR A 64 7.25 -16.51 14.62
CA TYR A 64 7.49 -16.85 13.21
C TYR A 64 7.05 -18.29 12.87
N GLU A 65 7.19 -19.23 13.79
CA GLU A 65 6.80 -20.63 13.58
C GLU A 65 5.27 -20.77 13.40
N ASP A 66 4.48 -19.93 14.07
CA ASP A 66 3.03 -19.91 13.94
C ASP A 66 2.58 -19.34 12.57
N ALA A 67 3.47 -18.63 11.88
CA ALA A 67 3.25 -18.13 10.51
C ALA A 67 3.34 -19.22 9.42
N ARG A 68 3.75 -20.43 9.80
CA ARG A 68 3.79 -21.57 8.86
C ARG A 68 2.44 -21.77 8.18
N ASP A 69 2.47 -22.07 6.88
CA ASP A 69 1.29 -22.25 6.04
C ASP A 69 0.41 -20.99 5.89
N SER A 70 0.96 -19.79 6.16
CA SER A 70 0.26 -18.56 5.82
C SER A 70 0.15 -18.39 4.32
N GLU A 71 -1.06 -18.09 3.83
CA GLU A 71 -1.28 -17.72 2.42
C GLU A 71 -0.80 -16.30 2.14
N ILE A 72 -0.90 -15.41 3.13
CA ILE A 72 -0.48 -14.00 3.01
C ILE A 72 0.27 -13.58 4.26
N VAL A 73 1.39 -12.88 4.06
CA VAL A 73 2.17 -12.25 5.13
C VAL A 73 2.20 -10.74 4.89
N ILE A 74 1.84 -9.98 5.91
CA ILE A 74 1.81 -8.51 5.87
C ILE A 74 2.93 -7.98 6.77
N ILE A 75 3.83 -7.16 6.23
CA ILE A 75 4.95 -6.59 6.97
C ILE A 75 4.68 -5.13 7.24
N THR A 76 4.38 -4.81 8.50
CA THR A 76 4.16 -3.45 9.00
C THR A 76 5.24 -3.00 9.97
N SER A 77 6.23 -3.88 10.25
CA SER A 77 7.31 -3.62 11.18
C SER A 77 8.21 -2.50 10.70
N GLY A 78 8.56 -1.60 11.58
CA GLY A 78 9.43 -0.46 11.33
C GLY A 78 9.22 0.62 12.35
N VAL A 79 10.11 1.62 12.32
CA VAL A 79 10.02 2.79 13.18
C VAL A 79 9.56 4.01 12.39
N GLY A 80 8.82 4.90 13.05
CA GLY A 80 8.49 6.21 12.50
C GLY A 80 9.68 7.18 12.55
N ARG A 81 9.63 8.22 11.71
CA ARG A 81 10.66 9.26 11.65
C ARG A 81 10.74 10.02 12.97
N LYS A 82 11.94 10.13 13.54
CA LYS A 82 12.22 10.92 14.73
C LYS A 82 12.59 12.37 14.36
N PRO A 83 12.38 13.34 15.25
CA PRO A 83 12.87 14.70 15.04
C PRO A 83 14.38 14.71 14.77
N GLY A 84 14.81 15.45 13.73
CA GLY A 84 16.20 15.55 13.33
C GLY A 84 16.75 14.39 12.47
N GLN A 85 16.00 13.32 12.30
CA GLN A 85 16.38 12.18 11.44
C GLN A 85 16.16 12.51 9.96
N THR A 86 17.13 12.20 9.11
CA THR A 86 16.95 12.31 7.65
C THR A 86 16.07 11.19 7.11
N ARG A 87 15.60 11.31 5.85
CA ARG A 87 14.86 10.23 5.17
C ARG A 87 15.75 9.00 4.95
N LEU A 88 17.03 9.21 4.63
CA LEU A 88 17.99 8.14 4.42
C LEU A 88 18.26 7.37 5.72
N ASP A 89 18.43 8.05 6.86
CA ASP A 89 18.63 7.41 8.16
C ASP A 89 17.41 6.56 8.55
N LEU A 90 16.21 7.05 8.28
CA LEU A 90 15.00 6.27 8.53
C LEU A 90 14.95 5.03 7.63
N ALA A 91 15.23 5.20 6.34
CA ALA A 91 15.26 4.09 5.38
C ALA A 91 16.27 3.04 5.81
N GLN A 92 17.51 3.42 6.16
CA GLN A 92 18.53 2.49 6.64
C GLN A 92 18.11 1.76 7.92
N THR A 93 17.52 2.48 8.88
CA THR A 93 17.02 1.85 10.12
C THR A 93 15.98 0.76 9.81
N ASN A 94 15.01 1.06 8.94
CA ASN A 94 13.95 0.13 8.61
C ASN A 94 14.44 -1.02 7.70
N VAL A 95 15.39 -0.78 6.81
CA VAL A 95 16.08 -1.83 6.04
C VAL A 95 16.82 -2.79 6.99
N ASN A 96 17.51 -2.28 8.01
CA ASN A 96 18.20 -3.13 8.98
C ASN A 96 17.21 -4.01 9.79
N ILE A 97 16.04 -3.49 10.12
CA ILE A 97 14.97 -4.29 10.73
C ILE A 97 14.48 -5.37 9.74
N LEU A 98 14.25 -5.01 8.48
CA LEU A 98 13.80 -5.93 7.46
C LEU A 98 14.81 -7.05 7.16
N LYS A 99 16.10 -6.75 7.17
CA LYS A 99 17.19 -7.76 7.05
C LYS A 99 17.09 -8.88 8.09
N GLN A 100 16.57 -8.56 9.28
CA GLN A 100 16.36 -9.56 10.33
C GLN A 100 15.07 -10.35 10.14
N ILE A 101 14.03 -9.71 9.63
CA ILE A 101 12.69 -10.30 9.46
C ILE A 101 12.65 -11.20 8.21
N ALA A 102 13.13 -10.69 7.08
CA ALA A 102 12.92 -11.31 5.78
C ALA A 102 13.40 -12.77 5.69
N PRO A 103 14.62 -13.14 6.11
CA PRO A 103 15.06 -14.53 6.02
C PRO A 103 14.28 -15.47 6.96
N GLN A 104 13.85 -14.99 8.14
CA GLN A 104 13.11 -15.78 9.10
C GLN A 104 11.71 -16.13 8.58
N ILE A 105 10.99 -15.13 8.10
CA ILE A 105 9.62 -15.35 7.61
C ILE A 105 9.61 -16.10 6.25
N ALA A 106 10.57 -15.83 5.37
CA ALA A 106 10.69 -16.55 4.10
C ALA A 106 10.99 -18.04 4.30
N ALA A 107 11.77 -18.40 5.32
CA ALA A 107 12.05 -19.80 5.65
C ALA A 107 10.81 -20.56 6.17
N VAL A 108 9.87 -19.86 6.79
CA VAL A 108 8.68 -20.46 7.42
C VAL A 108 7.47 -20.45 6.48
N ALA A 109 7.32 -19.41 5.66
CA ALA A 109 6.19 -19.24 4.74
C ALA A 109 6.67 -18.92 3.30
N PRO A 110 7.45 -19.81 2.65
CA PRO A 110 8.07 -19.53 1.34
C PRO A 110 7.06 -19.36 0.19
N ASP A 111 5.88 -19.94 0.33
CA ASP A 111 4.83 -19.92 -0.69
C ASP A 111 3.79 -18.81 -0.49
N ALA A 112 3.95 -18.00 0.56
CA ALA A 112 3.03 -16.92 0.88
C ALA A 112 3.16 -15.74 -0.09
N LEU A 113 2.06 -14.99 -0.27
CA LEU A 113 2.09 -13.66 -0.87
C LEU A 113 2.48 -12.63 0.21
N TYR A 114 3.42 -11.78 -0.11
CA TYR A 114 3.95 -10.78 0.83
C TYR A 114 3.44 -9.38 0.51
N VAL A 115 2.84 -8.72 1.50
CA VAL A 115 2.38 -7.34 1.38
C VAL A 115 3.22 -6.44 2.28
N ILE A 116 4.04 -5.59 1.69
CA ILE A 116 4.93 -4.67 2.38
C ILE A 116 4.20 -3.35 2.61
N VAL A 117 4.15 -2.92 3.87
CA VAL A 117 3.46 -1.69 4.32
C VAL A 117 4.41 -0.75 5.04
N SER A 118 5.54 -1.27 5.54
CA SER A 118 6.58 -0.50 6.21
C SER A 118 7.15 0.61 5.32
N ASN A 119 7.35 1.81 5.88
CA ASN A 119 7.88 2.95 5.14
C ASN A 119 9.40 3.12 5.30
N PRO A 120 10.07 3.64 4.25
CA PRO A 120 9.56 4.04 2.93
C PRO A 120 9.21 2.82 2.06
N VAL A 121 7.94 2.68 1.71
CA VAL A 121 7.37 1.41 1.21
C VAL A 121 8.03 0.89 -0.06
N ASP A 122 8.36 1.75 -1.01
CA ASP A 122 8.98 1.35 -2.29
C ASP A 122 10.40 0.79 -2.05
N VAL A 123 11.17 1.46 -1.20
CA VAL A 123 12.51 1.02 -0.78
C VAL A 123 12.44 -0.29 0.02
N MET A 124 11.46 -0.41 0.93
CA MET A 124 11.28 -1.62 1.73
C MET A 124 10.84 -2.80 0.87
N THR A 125 9.98 -2.56 -0.13
CA THR A 125 9.58 -3.59 -1.10
C THR A 125 10.78 -4.08 -1.92
N TYR A 126 11.59 -3.15 -2.43
CA TYR A 126 12.82 -3.46 -3.15
C TYR A 126 13.79 -4.28 -2.26
N ALA A 127 14.03 -3.81 -1.04
CA ALA A 127 14.90 -4.49 -0.09
C ALA A 127 14.40 -5.91 0.22
N PHE A 128 13.09 -6.10 0.39
CA PHE A 128 12.52 -7.43 0.62
C PHE A 128 12.74 -8.35 -0.58
N CYS A 129 12.60 -7.88 -1.82
CA CYS A 129 12.94 -8.63 -3.02
C CYS A 129 14.41 -9.09 -3.01
N LYS A 130 15.34 -8.27 -2.47
CA LYS A 130 16.77 -8.62 -2.45
C LYS A 130 17.14 -9.57 -1.30
N PHE A 131 16.44 -9.55 -0.16
CA PHE A 131 16.84 -10.31 1.05
C PHE A 131 16.08 -11.59 1.27
N SER A 132 14.85 -11.69 0.78
CA SER A 132 13.94 -12.78 1.16
C SER A 132 14.21 -14.09 0.40
N GLY A 133 14.70 -14.01 -0.84
CA GLY A 133 14.74 -15.14 -1.76
C GLY A 133 13.34 -15.57 -2.28
N ILE A 134 12.30 -14.83 -1.91
CA ILE A 134 10.93 -15.05 -2.40
C ILE A 134 10.83 -14.55 -3.85
N PRO A 135 10.11 -15.25 -4.74
CA PRO A 135 9.84 -14.79 -6.09
C PRO A 135 9.20 -13.39 -6.11
N GLU A 136 9.68 -12.49 -6.97
CA GLU A 136 9.23 -11.09 -6.99
C GLU A 136 7.73 -10.94 -7.30
N ASN A 137 7.13 -11.86 -8.03
CA ASN A 137 5.69 -11.87 -8.27
C ASN A 137 4.85 -12.14 -7.02
N GLN A 138 5.44 -12.67 -5.95
CA GLN A 138 4.79 -12.86 -4.64
C GLN A 138 4.94 -11.64 -3.72
N ILE A 139 5.68 -10.58 -4.13
CA ILE A 139 6.01 -9.43 -3.29
C ILE A 139 5.30 -8.17 -3.81
N ILE A 140 4.50 -7.54 -2.96
CA ILE A 140 3.66 -6.40 -3.29
C ILE A 140 3.84 -5.33 -2.20
N GLY A 141 4.33 -4.18 -2.56
CA GLY A 141 4.28 -3.00 -1.67
C GLY A 141 2.92 -2.32 -1.76
N SER A 142 2.40 -1.82 -0.65
CA SER A 142 1.13 -1.09 -0.65
C SER A 142 1.16 0.15 -1.56
N GLY A 143 2.32 0.73 -1.79
CA GLY A 143 2.55 1.76 -2.80
C GLY A 143 1.59 2.94 -2.68
N THR A 144 1.10 3.41 -3.81
CA THR A 144 0.22 4.58 -3.91
C THR A 144 -1.28 4.25 -3.91
N ILE A 145 -1.68 3.05 -3.48
CA ILE A 145 -3.11 2.69 -3.40
C ILE A 145 -3.88 3.63 -2.46
N LEU A 146 -3.27 4.01 -1.33
CA LEU A 146 -3.88 4.97 -0.40
C LEU A 146 -3.89 6.39 -0.97
N ASP A 147 -2.83 6.80 -1.66
CA ASP A 147 -2.77 8.11 -2.32
C ASP A 147 -3.84 8.22 -3.41
N THR A 148 -4.04 7.14 -4.16
CA THR A 148 -5.15 7.00 -5.13
C THR A 148 -6.52 7.13 -4.44
N ALA A 149 -6.70 6.54 -3.25
CA ALA A 149 -7.94 6.70 -2.50
C ALA A 149 -8.15 8.15 -2.01
N ARG A 150 -7.09 8.84 -1.58
CA ARG A 150 -7.13 10.27 -1.22
C ARG A 150 -7.50 11.15 -2.40
N LEU A 151 -6.89 10.90 -3.57
CA LEU A 151 -7.23 11.58 -4.82
C LEU A 151 -8.71 11.42 -5.16
N ARG A 152 -9.21 10.17 -5.14
CA ARG A 152 -10.63 9.90 -5.42
C ARG A 152 -11.56 10.53 -4.39
N CYS A 153 -11.13 10.63 -3.14
CA CYS A 153 -11.88 11.31 -2.09
C CYS A 153 -12.01 12.82 -2.37
N ASP A 154 -10.92 13.50 -2.74
CA ASP A 154 -10.89 14.92 -3.09
C ASP A 154 -11.78 15.20 -4.31
N LEU A 155 -11.62 14.43 -5.39
CA LEU A 155 -12.44 14.54 -6.59
C LEU A 155 -13.93 14.23 -6.33
N SER A 156 -14.22 13.25 -5.47
CA SER A 156 -15.59 12.91 -5.05
C SER A 156 -16.27 14.09 -4.33
N GLN A 157 -15.54 14.78 -3.46
CA GLN A 157 -16.04 15.96 -2.77
C GLN A 157 -16.27 17.12 -3.73
N HIS A 158 -15.38 17.34 -4.70
CA HIS A 158 -15.49 18.39 -5.71
C HIS A 158 -16.70 18.16 -6.63
N PHE A 159 -16.86 16.95 -7.16
CA PHE A 159 -17.93 16.63 -8.12
C PHE A 159 -19.24 16.15 -7.49
N GLN A 160 -19.25 15.88 -6.19
CA GLN A 160 -20.39 15.24 -5.49
C GLN A 160 -20.81 13.90 -6.13
N VAL A 161 -19.80 13.11 -6.56
CA VAL A 161 -19.96 11.80 -7.20
C VAL A 161 -19.29 10.74 -6.34
N ALA A 162 -19.89 9.56 -6.21
CA ALA A 162 -19.32 8.48 -5.41
C ALA A 162 -17.91 8.08 -5.88
N GLN A 163 -16.98 7.89 -4.96
CA GLN A 163 -15.56 7.56 -5.24
C GLN A 163 -15.37 6.36 -6.18
N LYS A 164 -16.29 5.38 -6.11
CA LYS A 164 -16.27 4.18 -6.97
C LYS A 164 -16.46 4.46 -8.47
N ASN A 165 -17.00 5.62 -8.82
CA ASN A 165 -17.22 6.04 -10.20
C ASN A 165 -16.06 6.88 -10.75
N ILE A 166 -15.06 7.16 -9.93
CA ILE A 166 -13.89 7.98 -10.27
C ILE A 166 -12.71 7.05 -10.55
N HIS A 167 -12.22 7.07 -11.77
CA HIS A 167 -11.06 6.33 -12.23
C HIS A 167 -9.89 7.31 -12.41
N ALA A 168 -9.26 7.66 -11.29
CA ALA A 168 -8.05 8.46 -11.24
C ALA A 168 -7.04 7.76 -10.33
N TYR A 169 -5.76 7.93 -10.63
CA TYR A 169 -4.67 7.14 -10.03
C TYR A 169 -3.51 8.03 -9.61
N VAL A 170 -2.74 7.58 -8.63
CA VAL A 170 -1.46 8.18 -8.28
C VAL A 170 -0.36 7.19 -8.61
N TYR A 171 0.64 7.65 -9.36
CA TYR A 171 1.80 6.88 -9.79
C TYR A 171 3.07 7.40 -9.13
N GLY A 172 4.14 6.61 -9.25
CA GLY A 172 5.44 6.97 -8.74
C GLY A 172 5.73 6.43 -7.34
N GLU A 173 6.64 7.06 -6.66
CA GLU A 173 6.99 6.84 -5.27
C GLU A 173 5.80 7.13 -4.34
N HIS A 174 5.61 6.34 -3.29
CA HIS A 174 4.77 6.78 -2.18
C HIS A 174 5.49 7.89 -1.37
N GLY A 175 5.47 9.09 -1.90
CA GLY A 175 6.24 10.23 -1.37
C GLY A 175 6.07 11.50 -2.18
N ASP A 176 7.10 12.37 -2.11
CA ASP A 176 7.05 13.72 -2.69
C ASP A 176 7.12 13.73 -4.22
N THR A 177 7.64 12.66 -4.83
CA THR A 177 7.75 12.52 -6.30
C THR A 177 6.57 11.81 -6.93
N SER A 178 5.53 11.49 -6.15
CA SER A 178 4.27 10.96 -6.68
C SER A 178 3.58 11.98 -7.60
N PHE A 179 2.86 11.49 -8.58
CA PHE A 179 2.10 12.33 -9.50
C PHE A 179 0.78 11.69 -9.93
N VAL A 180 -0.11 12.49 -10.46
CA VAL A 180 -1.38 12.02 -11.03
C VAL A 180 -1.24 12.00 -12.56
N PRO A 181 -1.35 10.84 -13.23
CA PRO A 181 -1.49 10.80 -14.68
C PRO A 181 -2.90 11.24 -15.07
N TRP A 182 -3.08 12.55 -15.21
CA TRP A 182 -4.37 13.17 -15.52
C TRP A 182 -4.95 12.73 -16.87
N SER A 183 -4.09 12.30 -17.79
CA SER A 183 -4.50 11.74 -19.07
C SER A 183 -5.36 10.47 -18.93
N LEU A 184 -5.22 9.76 -17.81
CA LEU A 184 -5.94 8.54 -17.50
C LEU A 184 -7.17 8.78 -16.59
N ALA A 185 -7.42 10.04 -16.20
CA ALA A 185 -8.52 10.34 -15.28
C ALA A 185 -9.87 10.40 -16.01
N ASP A 186 -10.81 9.57 -15.55
CA ASP A 186 -12.18 9.56 -16.04
C ASP A 186 -13.19 9.42 -14.90
N ILE A 187 -14.44 9.78 -15.19
CA ILE A 187 -15.60 9.55 -14.33
C ILE A 187 -16.61 8.74 -15.11
N SER A 188 -16.74 7.46 -14.78
CA SER A 188 -17.66 6.51 -15.44
C SER A 188 -17.44 6.43 -16.96
N GLY A 189 -16.19 6.49 -17.44
CA GLY A 189 -15.82 6.41 -18.85
C GLY A 189 -15.90 7.74 -19.61
N CYS A 190 -16.25 8.84 -18.94
CA CYS A 190 -16.16 10.19 -19.48
C CYS A 190 -14.86 10.82 -19.02
N SER A 191 -14.03 11.34 -19.94
CA SER A 191 -12.78 12.00 -19.55
C SER A 191 -13.03 13.12 -18.54
N LEU A 192 -12.09 13.35 -17.62
CA LEU A 192 -12.24 14.35 -16.57
C LEU A 192 -12.62 15.72 -17.15
N SER A 193 -11.96 16.17 -18.23
CA SER A 193 -12.22 17.46 -18.87
C SER A 193 -13.65 17.56 -19.44
N GLN A 194 -14.12 16.50 -20.10
CA GLN A 194 -15.51 16.46 -20.62
C GLN A 194 -16.54 16.48 -19.51
N PHE A 195 -16.25 15.77 -18.41
CA PHE A 195 -17.13 15.75 -17.25
C PHE A 195 -17.19 17.13 -16.58
N GLU A 196 -16.06 17.81 -16.41
CA GLU A 196 -15.98 19.18 -15.91
C GLU A 196 -16.76 20.16 -16.77
N ASP A 197 -16.64 20.09 -18.11
CA ASP A 197 -17.40 20.95 -19.04
C ASP A 197 -18.92 20.78 -18.85
N LEU A 198 -19.38 19.55 -18.68
CA LEU A 198 -20.77 19.25 -18.42
C LEU A 198 -21.23 19.83 -17.06
N MET A 199 -20.45 19.64 -16.02
CA MET A 199 -20.78 20.05 -14.66
C MET A 199 -20.81 21.59 -14.53
N LEU A 200 -19.83 22.29 -15.13
CA LEU A 200 -19.80 23.75 -15.23
C LEU A 200 -21.01 24.29 -16.00
N LYS A 201 -21.30 23.71 -17.17
CA LYS A 201 -22.45 24.12 -17.99
C LYS A 201 -23.78 23.98 -17.25
N LYS A 202 -23.90 23.00 -16.38
CA LYS A 202 -25.12 22.77 -15.55
C LYS A 202 -25.10 23.56 -14.23
N GLY A 203 -24.04 24.29 -13.92
CA GLY A 203 -23.87 25.00 -12.64
C GLY A 203 -23.79 24.08 -11.43
N LEU A 204 -23.32 22.83 -11.61
CA LEU A 204 -23.14 21.84 -10.57
C LEU A 204 -21.77 21.94 -9.88
N ILE A 205 -20.81 22.56 -10.53
CA ILE A 205 -19.53 23.03 -9.97
C ILE A 205 -19.31 24.47 -10.42
N ASP A 206 -18.49 25.21 -9.71
CA ASP A 206 -18.16 26.64 -9.98
C ASP A 206 -16.78 26.83 -10.60
N HIS A 207 -15.90 25.83 -10.46
CA HIS A 207 -14.53 25.84 -11.02
C HIS A 207 -14.08 24.43 -11.39
N ARG A 208 -13.02 24.35 -12.20
CA ARG A 208 -12.35 23.09 -12.54
C ARG A 208 -11.46 22.61 -11.38
N VAL A 209 -11.12 21.34 -11.42
CA VAL A 209 -10.08 20.78 -10.56
C VAL A 209 -8.77 21.53 -10.79
N ASP A 210 -8.10 21.92 -9.74
CA ASP A 210 -6.75 22.42 -9.76
C ASP A 210 -5.76 21.25 -9.55
N PRO A 211 -5.07 20.79 -10.61
CA PRO A 211 -4.20 19.62 -10.53
C PRO A 211 -3.08 19.72 -9.48
N GLU A 212 -2.51 20.92 -9.32
CA GLU A 212 -1.41 21.14 -8.36
C GLU A 212 -1.92 21.13 -6.91
N LYS A 213 -3.05 21.78 -6.68
CA LYS A 213 -3.69 21.83 -5.35
C LYS A 213 -4.11 20.44 -4.91
N THR A 214 -4.75 19.68 -5.80
CA THR A 214 -5.18 18.30 -5.55
C THR A 214 -3.98 17.39 -5.27
N LEU A 215 -2.91 17.47 -6.07
CA LEU A 215 -1.70 16.68 -5.82
C LEU A 215 -1.07 17.03 -4.46
N LYS A 216 -0.96 18.32 -4.12
CA LYS A 216 -0.45 18.76 -2.81
C LYS A 216 -1.32 18.26 -1.65
N TYR A 217 -2.64 18.25 -1.81
CA TYR A 217 -3.54 17.68 -0.82
C TYR A 217 -3.24 16.20 -0.61
N VAL A 218 -3.12 15.42 -1.68
CA VAL A 218 -2.81 13.97 -1.62
C VAL A 218 -1.50 13.73 -0.86
N GLN A 219 -0.42 14.41 -1.28
CA GLN A 219 0.93 14.24 -0.72
C GLN A 219 1.01 14.65 0.76
N LYS A 220 0.30 15.70 1.18
CA LYS A 220 0.33 16.24 2.54
C LYS A 220 -0.64 15.57 3.51
N SER A 221 -1.67 14.89 3.02
CA SER A 221 -2.74 14.31 3.85
C SER A 221 -2.22 13.42 4.97
N GLY A 222 -1.22 12.57 4.70
CA GLY A 222 -0.63 11.71 5.72
C GLY A 222 -0.01 12.51 6.88
N GLY A 223 0.81 13.52 6.54
CA GLY A 223 1.45 14.40 7.52
C GLY A 223 0.45 15.21 8.35
N GLU A 224 -0.61 15.73 7.71
CA GLU A 224 -1.68 16.46 8.41
C GLU A 224 -2.45 15.58 9.39
N ILE A 225 -2.76 14.33 9.01
CA ILE A 225 -3.42 13.38 9.90
C ILE A 225 -2.52 13.07 11.10
N ILE A 226 -1.23 12.83 10.87
CA ILE A 226 -0.26 12.57 11.95
C ILE A 226 -0.16 13.77 12.89
N ALA A 227 -0.08 14.98 12.36
CA ALA A 227 -0.03 16.20 13.17
C ALA A 227 -1.28 16.37 14.06
N LYS A 228 -2.45 15.95 13.60
CA LYS A 228 -3.73 16.11 14.32
C LYS A 228 -4.03 14.99 15.31
N LYS A 229 -3.64 13.73 15.04
CA LYS A 229 -4.00 12.57 15.88
C LYS A 229 -2.84 11.64 16.24
N GLY A 230 -1.60 12.05 15.95
CA GLY A 230 -0.37 11.32 16.31
C GLY A 230 0.05 10.23 15.32
N ALA A 231 -0.89 9.58 14.63
CA ALA A 231 -0.60 8.53 13.65
C ALA A 231 -1.72 8.39 12.60
N THR A 232 -1.38 7.84 11.44
CA THR A 232 -2.35 7.46 10.40
C THR A 232 -2.39 5.94 10.29
N PHE A 233 -3.56 5.31 10.35
CA PHE A 233 -3.70 3.85 10.33
C PHE A 233 -5.06 3.36 9.77
N TYR A 234 -6.19 4.05 9.93
CA TYR A 234 -7.48 3.56 9.44
C TYR A 234 -7.52 3.38 7.92
N ALA A 235 -7.16 4.42 7.18
CA ALA A 235 -7.16 4.36 5.72
C ALA A 235 -6.04 3.46 5.17
N VAL A 236 -4.91 3.36 5.89
CA VAL A 236 -3.85 2.39 5.58
C VAL A 236 -4.39 0.98 5.71
N ALA A 237 -5.03 0.63 6.83
CA ALA A 237 -5.62 -0.69 7.04
C ALA A 237 -6.68 -1.02 5.97
N ALA A 238 -7.56 -0.08 5.64
CA ALA A 238 -8.55 -0.26 4.58
C ALA A 238 -7.92 -0.51 3.20
N SER A 239 -6.83 0.22 2.86
CA SER A 239 -6.12 0.04 1.60
C SER A 239 -5.40 -1.30 1.51
N VAL A 240 -4.76 -1.73 2.60
CA VAL A 240 -4.12 -3.06 2.69
C VAL A 240 -5.18 -4.16 2.60
N THR A 241 -6.29 -4.05 3.33
CA THR A 241 -7.40 -5.02 3.25
C THR A 241 -7.97 -5.10 1.82
N LYS A 242 -7.98 -3.99 1.07
CA LYS A 242 -8.36 -4.00 -0.36
C LYS A 242 -7.37 -4.81 -1.20
N ILE A 243 -6.06 -4.70 -0.96
CA ILE A 243 -5.05 -5.55 -1.61
C ILE A 243 -5.31 -7.02 -1.26
N ILE A 244 -5.46 -7.34 0.03
CA ILE A 244 -5.75 -8.71 0.49
C ILE A 244 -7.01 -9.27 -0.18
N SER A 245 -8.08 -8.47 -0.27
CA SER A 245 -9.32 -8.88 -0.94
C SER A 245 -9.09 -9.20 -2.42
N ALA A 246 -8.20 -8.47 -3.10
CA ALA A 246 -7.84 -8.75 -4.49
C ALA A 246 -7.04 -10.07 -4.62
N LEU A 247 -6.08 -10.30 -3.70
CA LEU A 247 -5.28 -11.53 -3.66
C LEU A 247 -6.13 -12.77 -3.29
N CYS A 248 -7.27 -12.58 -2.64
CA CYS A 248 -8.20 -13.64 -2.24
C CYS A 248 -9.36 -13.83 -3.22
N ALA A 249 -9.48 -12.99 -4.24
CA ALA A 249 -10.61 -13.00 -5.18
C ALA A 249 -10.45 -14.09 -6.25
N ALA A 250 -11.58 -14.51 -6.86
CA ALA A 250 -11.56 -15.44 -7.98
C ALA A 250 -11.05 -14.82 -9.29
N TYR A 251 -11.02 -13.49 -9.37
CA TYR A 251 -10.58 -12.74 -10.55
C TYR A 251 -9.53 -11.73 -10.16
N ASP A 252 -8.58 -11.49 -11.05
CA ASP A 252 -7.53 -10.50 -10.87
C ASP A 252 -8.11 -9.08 -10.76
N SER A 253 -7.40 -8.23 -10.06
CA SER A 253 -7.75 -6.82 -9.86
C SER A 253 -6.61 -5.92 -10.30
N VAL A 254 -6.92 -4.68 -10.66
CA VAL A 254 -5.93 -3.65 -10.96
C VAL A 254 -5.82 -2.71 -9.76
N ALA A 255 -4.58 -2.50 -9.30
CA ALA A 255 -4.28 -1.59 -8.20
C ALA A 255 -2.97 -0.83 -8.46
N THR A 256 -2.86 0.38 -7.88
CA THR A 256 -1.61 1.16 -7.90
C THR A 256 -0.74 0.73 -6.72
N VAL A 257 -0.01 -0.35 -6.92
CA VAL A 257 0.87 -0.99 -5.93
C VAL A 257 2.33 -0.91 -6.37
N SER A 258 3.24 -0.94 -5.41
CA SER A 258 4.68 -0.91 -5.65
C SER A 258 5.18 -2.31 -5.91
N THR A 259 5.74 -2.53 -7.09
CA THR A 259 6.32 -3.82 -7.49
C THR A 259 7.54 -3.60 -8.38
N MET A 260 8.41 -4.59 -8.47
CA MET A 260 9.64 -4.52 -9.26
C MET A 260 9.33 -4.17 -10.73
N MET A 261 10.14 -3.30 -11.30
CA MET A 261 10.09 -2.91 -12.72
C MET A 261 11.15 -3.69 -13.50
N HIS A 262 10.76 -4.17 -14.69
CA HIS A 262 11.59 -5.00 -15.57
C HIS A 262 11.70 -4.42 -16.99
N GLY A 263 11.69 -3.11 -17.13
CA GLY A 263 11.80 -2.40 -18.41
C GLY A 263 10.53 -1.66 -18.83
N GLU A 264 9.43 -1.80 -18.09
CA GLU A 264 8.21 -1.05 -18.37
C GLU A 264 8.49 0.45 -18.23
N TYR A 265 8.04 1.22 -19.20
CA TYR A 265 8.32 2.66 -19.34
C TYR A 265 9.83 2.99 -19.39
N GLY A 266 10.70 2.02 -19.76
CA GLY A 266 12.16 2.17 -19.72
C GLY A 266 12.76 2.15 -18.29
N ILE A 267 12.00 1.71 -17.30
CA ILE A 267 12.40 1.66 -15.90
C ILE A 267 12.63 0.21 -15.49
N GLU A 268 13.77 -0.06 -14.84
CA GLU A 268 14.13 -1.39 -14.34
C GLU A 268 14.85 -1.28 -13.00
N ASP A 269 14.90 -2.40 -12.25
CA ASP A 269 15.60 -2.57 -10.98
C ASP A 269 15.24 -1.51 -9.91
N VAL A 270 13.95 -1.28 -9.76
CA VAL A 270 13.35 -0.44 -8.71
C VAL A 270 11.89 -0.86 -8.49
N CYS A 271 11.44 -0.85 -7.25
CA CYS A 271 10.01 -0.98 -6.93
C CYS A 271 9.36 0.39 -6.95
N ILE A 272 8.29 0.54 -7.74
CA ILE A 272 7.55 1.79 -7.89
C ILE A 272 6.09 1.49 -8.25
N SER A 273 5.20 2.43 -7.94
CA SER A 273 3.76 2.23 -8.15
C SER A 273 3.30 2.66 -9.53
N THR A 274 2.67 1.71 -10.22
CA THR A 274 1.89 1.92 -11.45
C THR A 274 0.64 1.03 -11.37
N MET A 275 -0.29 1.15 -12.30
CA MET A 275 -1.38 0.16 -12.39
C MET A 275 -0.80 -1.23 -12.64
N THR A 276 -1.03 -2.13 -11.69
CA THR A 276 -0.52 -3.49 -11.68
C THR A 276 -1.67 -4.48 -11.53
N ILE A 277 -1.65 -5.55 -12.30
CA ILE A 277 -2.60 -6.65 -12.19
C ILE A 277 -2.13 -7.58 -11.08
N ILE A 278 -2.96 -7.75 -10.06
CA ILE A 278 -2.71 -8.61 -8.90
C ILE A 278 -3.87 -9.57 -8.68
N GLY A 279 -3.57 -10.76 -8.22
CA GLY A 279 -4.57 -11.79 -7.96
C GLY A 279 -4.04 -12.92 -7.08
N PRO A 280 -4.72 -14.07 -7.02
CA PRO A 280 -4.35 -15.21 -6.17
C PRO A 280 -2.92 -15.74 -6.36
N ASP A 281 -2.37 -15.57 -7.56
CA ASP A 281 -0.99 -15.99 -7.87
C ASP A 281 0.02 -14.82 -7.73
N GLY A 282 -0.39 -13.72 -7.08
CA GLY A 282 0.43 -12.54 -6.86
C GLY A 282 0.37 -11.53 -8.02
N VAL A 283 1.51 -10.97 -8.38
CA VAL A 283 1.67 -9.98 -9.46
C VAL A 283 1.67 -10.69 -10.81
N LYS A 284 0.76 -10.29 -11.70
CA LYS A 284 0.63 -10.84 -13.07
C LYS A 284 1.35 -9.96 -14.10
N GLY A 285 1.52 -8.68 -13.84
CA GLY A 285 2.17 -7.72 -14.72
C GLY A 285 1.62 -6.31 -14.58
N LYS A 286 2.20 -5.38 -15.34
CA LYS A 286 1.75 -3.99 -15.40
C LYS A 286 0.64 -3.83 -16.43
N VAL A 287 -0.30 -2.91 -16.18
CA VAL A 287 -1.28 -2.53 -17.20
C VAL A 287 -0.58 -1.62 -18.23
N PRO A 288 -0.57 -1.98 -19.52
CA PRO A 288 0.18 -1.24 -20.53
C PRO A 288 -0.59 0.01 -21.00
N VAL A 289 -0.73 1.00 -20.10
CA VAL A 289 -1.36 2.27 -20.45
C VAL A 289 -0.37 3.23 -21.10
N GLU A 290 -0.84 4.00 -22.07
CA GLU A 290 -0.05 5.07 -22.67
C GLU A 290 -0.08 6.31 -21.77
N LEU A 291 1.10 6.73 -21.32
CA LEU A 291 1.31 7.99 -20.60
C LEU A 291 1.72 9.08 -21.60
N THR A 292 1.33 10.30 -21.34
CA THR A 292 1.89 11.44 -22.09
C THR A 292 3.39 11.56 -21.85
N TYR A 293 4.10 12.27 -22.72
CA TYR A 293 5.54 12.48 -22.57
C TYR A 293 5.91 13.10 -21.21
N ASP A 294 5.16 14.10 -20.75
CA ASP A 294 5.39 14.75 -19.46
C ASP A 294 5.13 13.80 -18.28
N GLU A 295 4.14 12.92 -18.38
CA GLU A 295 3.84 11.91 -17.38
C GLU A 295 4.93 10.82 -17.32
N GLN A 296 5.47 10.43 -18.48
CA GLN A 296 6.62 9.51 -18.54
C GLN A 296 7.86 10.13 -17.90
N LEU A 297 8.14 11.42 -18.15
CA LEU A 297 9.24 12.13 -17.50
C LEU A 297 9.07 12.19 -15.97
N LYS A 298 7.86 12.40 -15.48
CA LYS A 298 7.55 12.38 -14.03
C LYS A 298 7.78 11.00 -13.43
N LEU A 299 7.34 9.94 -14.13
CA LEU A 299 7.55 8.57 -13.68
C LEU A 299 9.04 8.22 -13.61
N GLN A 300 9.80 8.60 -14.64
CA GLN A 300 11.27 8.42 -14.68
C GLN A 300 11.95 9.18 -13.54
N ALA A 301 11.61 10.45 -13.32
CA ALA A 301 12.17 11.26 -12.24
C ALA A 301 11.87 10.65 -10.86
N SER A 302 10.67 10.09 -10.68
CA SER A 302 10.29 9.38 -9.44
C SER A 302 11.10 8.10 -9.24
N ALA A 303 11.33 7.33 -10.30
CA ALA A 303 12.17 6.13 -10.25
C ALA A 303 13.64 6.48 -9.94
N ASP A 304 14.18 7.54 -10.55
CA ASP A 304 15.55 8.00 -10.30
C ASP A 304 15.75 8.49 -8.86
N ALA A 305 14.74 9.14 -8.28
CA ALA A 305 14.74 9.53 -6.87
C ALA A 305 14.83 8.32 -5.95
N LEU A 306 14.03 7.27 -6.22
CA LEU A 306 14.08 6.01 -5.47
C LEU A 306 15.43 5.31 -5.62
N LYS A 307 15.96 5.19 -6.85
CA LYS A 307 17.28 4.61 -7.11
C LYS A 307 18.39 5.34 -6.36
N SER A 308 18.32 6.67 -6.31
CA SER A 308 19.26 7.49 -5.55
C SER A 308 19.23 7.19 -4.04
N VAL A 309 18.04 6.99 -3.46
CA VAL A 309 17.90 6.58 -2.06
C VAL A 309 18.48 5.16 -1.86
N ILE A 310 18.11 4.22 -2.71
CA ILE A 310 18.58 2.82 -2.65
C ILE A 310 20.09 2.75 -2.75
N ALA A 311 20.72 3.50 -3.64
CA ALA A 311 22.18 3.53 -3.81
C ALA A 311 22.93 4.08 -2.57
N GLY A 312 22.25 4.85 -1.72
CA GLY A 312 22.81 5.35 -0.46
C GLY A 312 22.64 4.39 0.73
N LEU A 313 21.99 3.23 0.53
CA LEU A 313 21.71 2.26 1.58
C LEU A 313 22.74 1.10 1.56
N GLU A 314 23.04 0.60 2.73
CA GLU A 314 23.72 -0.67 2.92
C GLU A 314 22.67 -1.81 2.83
N LEU A 315 22.49 -2.32 1.62
CA LEU A 315 21.61 -3.46 1.37
C LEU A 315 22.29 -4.78 1.64
#